data_5c2d1a94778280e642d549973eb2c4e5
#
_entry.id   5c2d1a94778280e642d549973eb2c4e5
#
_cell.length_a   1.000
_cell.length_b   1.000
_cell.length_c   1.000
_cell.angle_alpha   90.00
_cell.angle_beta   90.00
_cell.angle_gamma   90.00
#
_symmetry.space_group_name_H-M   'P 1'
#
loop_
_entity.id
_entity.type
_entity.pdbx_description
1 polymer ?
#
loop_
_entity_poly.entity_id
_entity_poly.type
_entity_poly.pdbx_seq_one_letter_code
_entity_poly.pdbx_strand_id
1 'polypeptide(L)'
;GAWLVTPEYVKAVGKELLDNIQSVVASHPMKGQDALVKKFVQRTGEPFMTQDPLCTYSHVWLIKEAIEQAKSADPKAIREALAKLDISAGPATAAFYPPRVKFDERGRRVGAAPLIVQWQGGEPYTVVPAAVATRPIVWH
;
A
#
# COMPACT_ATOMS: atom_id res chain seq x y z
N GLY A 1 -4.98 11.49 5.69
CA GLY A 1 -4.38 10.22 6.05
C GLY A 1 -5.21 9.04 5.59
N ALA A 2 -4.71 7.82 5.77
CA ALA A 2 -5.32 6.58 5.26
C ALA A 2 -6.77 6.36 5.73
N TRP A 3 -7.09 6.81 6.90
CA TRP A 3 -8.44 6.80 7.48
C TRP A 3 -9.50 7.47 6.60
N LEU A 4 -9.12 8.55 5.90
CA LEU A 4 -10.00 9.28 4.99
C LEU A 4 -10.27 8.56 3.66
N VAL A 5 -9.68 7.39 3.43
CA VAL A 5 -9.83 6.60 2.21
C VAL A 5 -10.29 5.18 2.53
N THR A 6 -11.27 5.06 3.43
CA THR A 6 -11.87 3.78 3.85
C THR A 6 -13.35 3.69 3.48
N PRO A 7 -13.91 2.47 3.33
CA PRO A 7 -15.34 2.27 3.10
C PRO A 7 -16.22 2.87 4.21
N GLU A 8 -15.75 2.83 5.45
CA GLU A 8 -16.45 3.40 6.61
C GLU A 8 -16.60 4.92 6.48
N TYR A 9 -15.56 5.59 5.93
CA TYR A 9 -15.61 7.04 5.72
C TYR A 9 -16.68 7.41 4.69
N VAL A 10 -16.76 6.65 3.59
CA VAL A 10 -17.83 6.83 2.59
C VAL A 10 -19.21 6.65 3.20
N LYS A 11 -19.40 5.63 4.02
CA LYS A 11 -20.68 5.36 4.70
C LYS A 11 -21.08 6.50 5.65
N ALA A 12 -20.09 7.10 6.31
CA ALA A 12 -20.34 8.17 7.29
C ALA A 12 -20.63 9.53 6.64
N VAL A 13 -19.95 9.86 5.53
CA VAL A 13 -19.97 11.20 4.94
C VAL A 13 -20.86 11.28 3.70
N GLY A 14 -21.02 10.18 2.97
CA GLY A 14 -21.68 10.14 1.67
C GLY A 14 -20.70 10.41 0.52
N LYS A 15 -20.87 9.68 -0.58
CA LYS A 15 -19.96 9.75 -1.72
C LYS A 15 -19.94 11.11 -2.42
N GLU A 16 -21.07 11.83 -2.37
CA GLU A 16 -21.25 13.14 -3.01
C GLU A 16 -20.34 14.21 -2.41
N LEU A 17 -20.05 14.11 -1.10
CA LEU A 17 -19.19 15.06 -0.39
C LEU A 17 -17.72 14.73 -0.51
N LEU A 18 -17.38 13.53 -1.02
CA LEU A 18 -15.99 13.07 -1.13
C LEU A 18 -15.36 13.42 -2.46
N ASP A 19 -16.16 13.70 -3.48
CA ASP A 19 -15.65 13.89 -4.84
C ASP A 19 -14.59 15.00 -4.86
N ASN A 20 -13.41 14.66 -5.46
CA ASN A 20 -12.21 15.48 -5.52
C ASN A 20 -11.43 15.71 -4.20
N ILE A 21 -11.90 15.19 -3.06
CA ILE A 21 -11.10 15.23 -1.83
C ILE A 21 -9.81 14.43 -2.04
N GLN A 22 -8.70 15.04 -1.65
CA GLN A 22 -7.37 14.45 -1.74
C GLN A 22 -6.83 14.08 -0.35
N SER A 23 -6.11 12.98 -0.28
CA SER A 23 -5.45 12.53 0.94
C SER A 23 -4.03 12.08 0.65
N VAL A 24 -3.10 12.46 1.53
CA VAL A 24 -1.74 11.91 1.54
C VAL A 24 -1.76 10.61 2.33
N VAL A 25 -1.27 9.53 1.73
CA VAL A 25 -1.24 8.18 2.32
C VAL A 25 0.15 7.55 2.15
N ALA A 26 0.48 6.62 3.05
CA ALA A 26 1.74 5.88 2.96
C ALA A 26 1.69 4.75 1.91
N SER A 27 0.49 4.23 1.64
CA SER A 27 0.25 3.13 0.71
C SER A 27 -1.16 3.19 0.15
N HIS A 28 -1.31 2.83 -1.11
CA HIS A 28 -2.60 2.62 -1.77
C HIS A 28 -2.35 1.83 -3.06
N PRO A 29 -3.34 1.12 -3.61
CA PRO A 29 -3.17 0.43 -4.90
C PRO A 29 -2.61 1.34 -6.00
N MET A 30 -1.63 0.82 -6.71
CA MET A 30 -0.90 1.51 -7.77
C MET A 30 -1.15 0.85 -9.13
N LYS A 31 -0.84 1.55 -10.19
CA LYS A 31 -0.90 1.02 -11.56
C LYS A 31 -0.20 -0.34 -11.66
N GLY A 32 -0.88 -1.31 -12.31
CA GLY A 32 -0.38 -2.67 -12.46
C GLY A 32 -0.80 -3.63 -11.33
N GLN A 33 -1.54 -3.18 -10.32
CA GLN A 33 -2.01 -4.02 -9.20
C GLN A 33 -3.47 -4.46 -9.34
N ASP A 34 -4.08 -4.26 -10.51
CA ASP A 34 -5.51 -4.55 -10.74
C ASP A 34 -5.90 -6.00 -10.39
N ALA A 35 -5.03 -6.97 -10.71
CA ALA A 35 -5.29 -8.39 -10.41
C ALA A 35 -5.34 -8.65 -8.89
N LEU A 36 -4.44 -8.00 -8.11
CA LEU A 36 -4.43 -8.11 -6.66
C LEU A 36 -5.68 -7.47 -6.05
N VAL A 37 -6.02 -6.26 -6.50
CA VAL A 37 -7.22 -5.53 -6.05
C VAL A 37 -8.48 -6.33 -6.35
N LYS A 38 -8.63 -6.84 -7.58
CA LYS A 38 -9.77 -7.66 -7.99
C LYS A 38 -9.92 -8.90 -7.11
N LYS A 39 -8.82 -9.60 -6.84
CA LYS A 39 -8.82 -10.80 -5.99
C LYS A 39 -9.22 -10.46 -4.54
N PHE A 40 -8.76 -9.32 -4.02
CA PHE A 40 -9.14 -8.83 -2.70
C PHE A 40 -10.65 -8.58 -2.63
N VAL A 41 -11.18 -7.75 -3.54
CA VAL A 41 -12.61 -7.40 -3.62
C VAL A 41 -13.49 -8.66 -3.73
N GLN A 42 -13.11 -9.60 -4.59
CA GLN A 42 -13.85 -10.86 -4.76
C GLN A 42 -13.88 -11.74 -3.49
N ARG A 43 -12.79 -11.71 -2.70
CA ARG A 43 -12.70 -12.54 -1.48
C ARG A 43 -13.35 -11.92 -0.27
N THR A 44 -13.33 -10.61 -0.16
CA THR A 44 -13.77 -9.89 1.03
C THR A 44 -15.18 -9.31 0.90
N GLY A 45 -15.62 -9.01 -0.33
CA GLY A 45 -16.84 -8.25 -0.59
C GLY A 45 -16.68 -6.75 -0.35
N GLU A 46 -15.47 -6.27 -0.01
CA GLU A 46 -15.19 -4.84 0.14
C GLU A 46 -15.27 -4.13 -1.22
N PRO A 47 -15.74 -2.86 -1.26
CA PRO A 47 -15.89 -2.13 -2.53
C PRO A 47 -14.57 -1.81 -3.20
N PHE A 48 -13.49 -1.61 -2.42
CA PHE A 48 -12.14 -1.32 -2.91
C PHE A 48 -11.09 -1.74 -1.87
N MET A 49 -9.84 -1.86 -2.31
CA MET A 49 -8.72 -2.18 -1.44
C MET A 49 -8.10 -0.89 -0.88
N THR A 50 -7.89 -0.85 0.44
CA THR A 50 -7.30 0.30 1.13
C THR A 50 -5.84 0.05 1.50
N GLN A 51 -5.23 1.00 2.23
CA GLN A 51 -3.87 0.90 2.73
C GLN A 51 -3.64 -0.35 3.59
N ASP A 52 -4.51 -0.60 4.58
CA ASP A 52 -4.25 -1.61 5.60
C ASP A 52 -4.20 -3.05 5.07
N PRO A 53 -5.16 -3.52 4.25
CA PRO A 53 -5.04 -4.83 3.63
C PRO A 53 -3.84 -4.94 2.68
N LEU A 54 -3.49 -3.86 1.95
CA LEU A 54 -2.33 -3.87 1.06
C LEU A 54 -1.01 -3.95 1.86
N CYS A 55 -0.89 -3.20 2.95
CA CYS A 55 0.25 -3.27 3.86
C CYS A 55 0.35 -4.66 4.50
N THR A 56 -0.75 -5.20 5.01
CA THR A 56 -0.78 -6.54 5.62
C THR A 56 -0.33 -7.61 4.62
N TYR A 57 -0.83 -7.54 3.39
CA TYR A 57 -0.38 -8.43 2.32
C TYR A 57 1.15 -8.38 2.13
N SER A 58 1.72 -7.19 1.99
CA SER A 58 3.16 -7.02 1.81
C SER A 58 3.98 -7.46 3.03
N HIS A 59 3.49 -7.17 4.24
CA HIS A 59 4.17 -7.55 5.48
C HIS A 59 4.28 -9.06 5.66
N VAL A 60 3.24 -9.82 5.29
CA VAL A 60 3.30 -11.29 5.33
C VAL A 60 4.41 -11.81 4.40
N TRP A 61 4.50 -11.25 3.20
CA TRP A 61 5.57 -11.62 2.27
C TRP A 61 6.95 -11.19 2.75
N LEU A 62 7.09 -10.01 3.37
CA LEU A 62 8.36 -9.58 3.96
C LEU A 62 8.83 -10.51 5.07
N ILE A 63 7.91 -10.93 5.94
CA ILE A 63 8.24 -11.89 7.00
C ILE A 63 8.66 -13.23 6.40
N LYS A 64 7.96 -13.69 5.37
CA LYS A 64 8.34 -14.92 4.63
C LYS A 64 9.76 -14.82 4.10
N GLU A 65 10.09 -13.75 3.38
CA GLU A 65 11.44 -13.52 2.83
C GLU A 65 12.51 -13.52 3.95
N ALA A 66 12.20 -12.88 5.08
CA ALA A 66 13.13 -12.82 6.21
C ALA A 66 13.36 -14.20 6.86
N ILE A 67 12.30 -15.02 7.02
CA ILE A 67 12.39 -16.37 7.54
C ILE A 67 13.24 -17.26 6.61
N GLU A 68 12.99 -17.17 5.32
CA GLU A 68 13.73 -17.94 4.30
C GLU A 68 15.21 -17.53 4.28
N GLN A 69 15.50 -16.24 4.38
CA GLN A 69 16.88 -15.74 4.46
C GLN A 69 17.57 -16.14 5.76
N ALA A 70 16.86 -16.06 6.89
CA ALA A 70 17.36 -16.46 8.20
C ALA A 70 17.57 -17.98 8.31
N LYS A 71 16.82 -18.78 7.53
CA LYS A 71 16.73 -20.24 7.67
C LYS A 71 16.42 -20.67 9.11
N SER A 72 15.62 -19.87 9.82
CA SER A 72 15.34 -20.02 11.24
C SER A 72 13.98 -19.41 11.58
N ALA A 73 13.30 -19.99 12.56
CA ALA A 73 12.12 -19.40 13.18
C ALA A 73 12.43 -18.57 14.44
N ASP A 74 13.73 -18.44 14.79
CA ASP A 74 14.14 -17.59 15.92
C ASP A 74 13.87 -16.11 15.62
N PRO A 75 13.15 -15.38 16.51
CA PRO A 75 12.81 -13.98 16.28
C PRO A 75 14.02 -13.04 16.10
N LYS A 76 15.14 -13.33 16.76
CA LYS A 76 16.37 -12.54 16.62
C LYS A 76 16.98 -12.71 15.24
N ALA A 77 17.06 -13.96 14.77
CA ALA A 77 17.57 -14.27 13.43
C ALA A 77 16.67 -13.65 12.33
N ILE A 78 15.35 -13.71 12.49
CA ILE A 78 14.38 -13.08 11.57
C ILE A 78 14.58 -11.56 11.55
N ARG A 79 14.72 -10.92 12.72
CA ARG A 79 14.96 -9.46 12.81
C ARG A 79 16.26 -9.05 12.13
N GLU A 80 17.33 -9.82 12.31
CA GLU A 80 18.61 -9.57 11.64
C GLU A 80 18.51 -9.74 10.13
N ALA A 81 17.76 -10.74 9.66
CA ALA A 81 17.49 -10.93 8.24
C ALA A 81 16.66 -9.75 7.67
N LEU A 82 15.59 -9.33 8.35
CA LEU A 82 14.80 -8.15 7.98
C LEU A 82 15.66 -6.90 7.82
N ALA A 83 16.57 -6.65 8.75
CA ALA A 83 17.47 -5.48 8.70
C ALA A 83 18.41 -5.48 7.48
N LYS A 84 18.68 -6.64 6.92
CA LYS A 84 19.57 -6.82 5.74
C LYS A 84 18.82 -6.93 4.41
N LEU A 85 17.48 -6.92 4.43
CA LEU A 85 16.69 -7.02 3.21
C LEU A 85 16.98 -5.86 2.25
N ASP A 86 17.07 -6.19 0.98
CA ASP A 86 17.09 -5.24 -0.13
C ASP A 86 16.31 -5.86 -1.30
N ILE A 87 14.98 -5.65 -1.28
CA ILE A 87 14.04 -6.23 -2.23
C ILE A 87 13.45 -5.10 -3.07
N SER A 88 13.45 -5.24 -4.39
CA SER A 88 12.96 -4.22 -5.34
C SER A 88 11.80 -4.70 -6.23
N ALA A 89 11.32 -5.92 -6.04
CA ALA A 89 10.23 -6.49 -6.82
C ALA A 89 9.46 -7.55 -6.02
N GLY A 90 8.31 -7.96 -6.56
CA GLY A 90 7.48 -9.02 -5.99
C GLY A 90 6.47 -8.54 -4.94
N PRO A 91 5.73 -9.48 -4.34
CA PRO A 91 4.60 -9.17 -3.46
C PRO A 91 5.02 -8.46 -2.17
N ALA A 92 6.25 -8.67 -1.70
CA ALA A 92 6.80 -8.00 -0.53
C ALA A 92 6.92 -6.48 -0.70
N THR A 93 6.97 -5.98 -1.95
CA THR A 93 7.07 -4.54 -2.24
C THR A 93 5.74 -3.90 -2.65
N ALA A 94 4.64 -4.65 -2.72
CA ALA A 94 3.38 -4.19 -3.29
C ALA A 94 2.77 -2.98 -2.57
N ALA A 95 2.98 -2.84 -1.26
CA ALA A 95 2.47 -1.71 -0.48
C ALA A 95 3.37 -0.46 -0.51
N PHE A 96 4.53 -0.50 -1.16
CA PHE A 96 5.54 0.52 -0.99
C PHE A 96 5.81 1.30 -2.27
N TYR A 97 5.97 2.61 -2.11
CA TYR A 97 6.46 3.46 -3.19
C TYR A 97 7.72 4.24 -2.72
N PRO A 98 8.79 4.27 -3.51
CA PRO A 98 9.09 3.33 -4.61
C PRO A 98 9.04 1.86 -4.19
N PRO A 99 8.87 0.90 -5.11
CA PRO A 99 8.72 -0.53 -4.79
C PRO A 99 10.04 -1.17 -4.36
N ARG A 100 10.63 -0.66 -3.29
CA ARG A 100 11.87 -1.16 -2.70
C ARG A 100 11.73 -1.23 -1.19
N VAL A 101 12.16 -2.33 -0.61
CA VAL A 101 12.28 -2.51 0.84
C VAL A 101 13.74 -2.70 1.19
N LYS A 102 14.32 -1.67 1.77
CA LYS A 102 15.64 -1.63 2.37
C LYS A 102 15.56 -0.76 3.62
N PHE A 103 16.21 -1.16 4.68
CA PHE A 103 16.22 -0.41 5.94
C PHE A 103 17.58 0.26 6.19
N ASP A 104 17.55 1.44 6.78
CA ASP A 104 18.75 2.12 7.29
C ASP A 104 19.13 1.57 8.68
N GLU A 105 20.24 2.06 9.23
CA GLU A 105 20.75 1.67 10.55
C GLU A 105 19.77 1.94 11.71
N ARG A 106 18.78 2.81 11.48
CA ARG A 106 17.72 3.14 12.44
C ARG A 106 16.45 2.32 12.23
N GLY A 107 16.46 1.37 11.27
CA GLY A 107 15.31 0.56 10.93
C GLY A 107 14.23 1.28 10.12
N ARG A 108 14.53 2.43 9.49
CA ARG A 108 13.61 3.16 8.63
C ARG A 108 13.76 2.72 7.19
N ARG A 109 12.66 2.61 6.47
CA ARG A 109 12.69 2.27 5.04
C ARG A 109 13.34 3.39 4.23
N VAL A 110 14.40 3.05 3.51
CA VAL A 110 15.15 4.00 2.67
C VAL A 110 14.32 4.40 1.45
N GLY A 111 14.29 5.71 1.16
CA GLY A 111 13.63 6.25 -0.02
C GLY A 111 12.10 6.17 0.01
N ALA A 112 11.50 6.01 1.19
CA ALA A 112 10.05 6.03 1.33
C ALA A 112 9.45 7.35 0.84
N ALA A 113 8.42 7.28 0.00
CA ALA A 113 7.68 8.44 -0.47
C ALA A 113 6.16 8.19 -0.32
N PRO A 114 5.38 9.23 0.01
CA PRO A 114 3.93 9.11 0.10
C PRO A 114 3.30 9.08 -1.28
N LEU A 115 2.03 8.68 -1.30
CA LEU A 115 1.14 8.79 -2.45
C LEU A 115 0.07 9.84 -2.17
N ILE A 116 -0.51 10.43 -3.22
CA ILE A 116 -1.74 11.20 -3.12
C ILE A 116 -2.85 10.37 -3.75
N VAL A 117 -3.93 10.25 -3.00
CA VAL A 117 -5.17 9.61 -3.41
C VAL A 117 -6.24 10.67 -3.57
N GLN A 118 -7.05 10.58 -4.62
CA GLN A 118 -8.19 11.44 -4.85
C GLN A 118 -9.46 10.60 -4.97
N TRP A 119 -10.53 11.03 -4.32
CA TRP A 119 -11.85 10.49 -4.52
C TRP A 119 -12.44 10.93 -5.85
N GLN A 120 -12.91 10.00 -6.65
CA GLN A 120 -13.51 10.23 -7.96
C GLN A 120 -14.68 9.27 -8.16
N GLY A 121 -15.90 9.81 -8.21
CA GLY A 121 -17.11 9.00 -8.42
C GLY A 121 -17.39 8.00 -7.29
N GLY A 122 -17.01 8.31 -6.05
CA GLY A 122 -17.27 7.51 -4.87
C GLY A 122 -16.22 6.44 -4.55
N GLU A 123 -15.09 6.40 -5.28
CA GLU A 123 -13.96 5.51 -5.02
C GLU A 123 -12.64 6.29 -4.95
N PRO A 124 -11.67 5.85 -4.13
CA PRO A 124 -10.36 6.47 -4.02
C PRO A 124 -9.38 5.90 -5.05
N TYR A 125 -8.68 6.77 -5.77
CA TYR A 125 -7.68 6.40 -6.75
C TYR A 125 -6.34 7.06 -6.46
N THR A 126 -5.24 6.33 -6.63
CA THR A 126 -3.90 6.91 -6.60
C THR A 126 -3.75 7.83 -7.81
N VAL A 127 -3.41 9.11 -7.58
CA VAL A 127 -3.27 10.13 -8.63
C VAL A 127 -1.86 10.72 -8.68
N VAL A 128 -1.08 10.67 -7.60
CA VAL A 128 0.31 11.12 -7.55
C VAL A 128 1.18 10.07 -6.85
N PRO A 129 2.37 9.81 -7.40
CA PRO A 129 2.94 10.35 -8.64
C PRO A 129 2.32 9.73 -9.90
N ALA A 130 2.35 10.46 -11.00
CA ALA A 130 1.74 10.03 -12.26
C ALA A 130 2.25 8.68 -12.78
N ALA A 131 3.51 8.33 -12.48
CA ALA A 131 4.13 7.06 -12.88
C ALA A 131 3.39 5.81 -12.35
N VAL A 132 2.75 5.92 -11.20
CA VAL A 132 2.01 4.81 -10.55
C VAL A 132 0.53 5.12 -10.35
N ALA A 133 0.05 6.22 -10.92
CA ALA A 133 -1.34 6.63 -10.83
C ALA A 133 -2.27 5.61 -11.48
N THR A 134 -3.39 5.32 -10.82
CA THR A 134 -4.47 4.47 -11.33
C THR A 134 -5.50 5.26 -12.11
N ARG A 135 -5.58 6.56 -11.86
CA ARG A 135 -6.33 7.56 -12.64
C ARG A 135 -5.58 8.89 -12.69
N PRO A 136 -5.83 9.72 -13.70
CA PRO A 136 -5.31 11.09 -13.71
C PRO A 136 -5.95 11.92 -12.58
N ILE A 137 -5.20 12.89 -12.08
CA ILE A 137 -5.75 13.87 -11.13
C ILE A 137 -6.77 14.77 -11.85
N VAL A 138 -7.86 15.08 -11.17
CA VAL A 138 -8.88 16.01 -11.65
C VAL A 138 -8.72 17.32 -10.90
N TRP A 139 -8.63 18.42 -11.65
CA TRP A 139 -8.58 19.78 -11.13
C TRP A 139 -9.91 20.49 -11.38
N HIS A 140 -10.34 21.33 -10.44
CA HIS A 140 -11.50 22.20 -10.57
C HIS A 140 -11.11 23.64 -10.55
#